data_cdc83eb9e49e601394c80e659f9601a7
#
_entry.id   cdc83eb9e49e601394c80e659f9601a7
#
_cell.length_a   1.000
_cell.length_b   1.000
_cell.length_c   1.000
_cell.angle_alpha   90.00
_cell.angle_beta   90.00
_cell.angle_gamma   90.00
#
_symmetry.space_group_name_H-M   'P 1'
#
loop_
_entity.id
_entity.type
_entity.pdbx_description
1 polymer ?
#
loop_
_entity_poly.entity_id
_entity_poly.type
_entity_poly.pdbx_seq_one_letter_code
_entity_poly.pdbx_strand_id
1 'polypeptide(L)'
;AEQALLDHLGEQLGPWTVSGPARAVASALLADSQGQQRQRERLAGDGLRLAVLLSAHGLAPAGGTALFQLVGHPHAVGLHGYFARRGILLRLFAESRCLRFGLPADEAGWQRLEQALQERPAWPL
;
A
#
# COMPACT_ATOMS: atom_id res chain seq x y z
N ALA A 1 15.35 13.66 -23.75
CA ALA A 1 16.42 12.76 -24.14
C ALA A 1 16.10 12.19 -25.52
N GLU A 2 17.14 11.93 -26.31
CA GLU A 2 16.99 11.34 -27.64
C GLU A 2 16.61 9.87 -27.49
N GLN A 3 15.60 9.39 -28.25
CA GLN A 3 15.06 8.03 -28.12
C GLN A 3 16.16 6.96 -28.31
N ALA A 4 17.05 7.16 -29.28
CA ALA A 4 18.16 6.24 -29.53
C ALA A 4 19.10 6.04 -28.33
N LEU A 5 19.32 7.12 -27.52
CA LEU A 5 20.09 7.02 -26.29
C LEU A 5 19.34 6.21 -25.21
N LEU A 6 18.03 6.40 -25.07
CA LEU A 6 17.21 5.65 -24.13
C LEU A 6 17.18 4.16 -24.49
N ASP A 7 17.05 3.84 -25.76
CA ASP A 7 17.04 2.46 -26.26
C ASP A 7 18.40 1.79 -25.97
N HIS A 8 19.51 2.47 -26.29
CA HIS A 8 20.85 1.98 -26.01
C HIS A 8 21.11 1.76 -24.51
N LEU A 9 20.68 2.70 -23.67
CA LEU A 9 20.76 2.54 -22.21
C LEU A 9 19.89 1.37 -21.73
N GLY A 10 18.71 1.19 -22.27
CA GLY A 10 17.83 0.06 -21.95
C GLY A 10 18.46 -1.29 -22.30
N GLU A 11 19.11 -1.39 -23.46
CA GLU A 11 19.85 -2.60 -23.88
C GLU A 11 21.03 -2.93 -22.96
N GLN A 12 21.79 -1.90 -22.53
CA GLN A 12 22.94 -2.05 -21.67
C GLN A 12 22.58 -2.40 -20.22
N LEU A 13 21.52 -1.81 -19.70
CA LEU A 13 21.15 -1.87 -18.28
C LEU A 13 20.12 -2.98 -17.98
N GLY A 14 19.38 -3.43 -18.99
CA GLY A 14 18.31 -4.40 -18.83
C GLY A 14 17.05 -3.81 -18.18
N PRO A 15 15.98 -4.62 -18.04
CA PRO A 15 14.65 -4.12 -17.61
C PRO A 15 14.56 -3.74 -16.11
N TRP A 16 15.47 -4.20 -15.29
CA TRP A 16 15.46 -3.99 -13.83
C TRP A 16 16.81 -3.49 -13.33
N THR A 17 17.13 -2.26 -13.68
CA THR A 17 18.42 -1.66 -13.35
C THR A 17 18.54 -1.39 -11.84
N VAL A 18 19.59 -1.93 -11.23
CA VAL A 18 19.94 -1.65 -9.84
C VAL A 18 21.27 -0.90 -9.80
N SER A 19 21.25 0.35 -9.33
CA SER A 19 22.45 1.18 -9.23
C SER A 19 23.48 0.60 -8.22
N GLY A 20 24.74 0.98 -8.35
CA GLY A 20 25.80 0.57 -7.41
C GLY A 20 25.46 0.89 -5.95
N PRO A 21 25.06 2.15 -5.61
CA PRO A 21 24.63 2.49 -4.26
C PRO A 21 23.44 1.65 -3.78
N ALA A 22 22.44 1.40 -4.63
CA ALA A 22 21.28 0.58 -4.27
C ALA A 22 21.69 -0.87 -3.97
N ARG A 23 22.64 -1.44 -4.74
CA ARG A 23 23.18 -2.78 -4.47
C ARG A 23 23.91 -2.86 -3.14
N ALA A 24 24.73 -1.85 -2.80
CA ALA A 24 25.45 -1.80 -1.53
C ALA A 24 24.47 -1.76 -0.35
N VAL A 25 23.47 -0.90 -0.39
CA VAL A 25 22.43 -0.80 0.65
C VAL A 25 21.63 -2.09 0.74
N ALA A 26 21.16 -2.64 -0.39
CA ALA A 26 20.40 -3.89 -0.40
C ALA A 26 21.20 -5.06 0.18
N SER A 27 22.48 -5.18 -0.16
CA SER A 27 23.35 -6.22 0.38
C SER A 27 23.50 -6.13 1.90
N ALA A 28 23.66 -4.91 2.44
CA ALA A 28 23.73 -4.68 3.88
C ALA A 28 22.40 -5.04 4.58
N LEU A 29 21.26 -4.62 4.02
CA LEU A 29 19.93 -4.91 4.57
C LEU A 29 19.60 -6.41 4.51
N LEU A 30 20.02 -7.11 3.45
CA LEU A 30 19.82 -8.56 3.31
C LEU A 30 20.68 -9.36 4.27
N ALA A 31 21.83 -8.83 4.71
CA ALA A 31 22.69 -9.44 5.71
C ALA A 31 22.20 -9.18 7.16
N ASP A 32 21.38 -8.15 7.41
CA ASP A 32 20.85 -7.82 8.74
C ASP A 32 19.60 -8.66 9.07
N SER A 33 19.81 -9.90 9.51
CA SER A 33 18.70 -10.79 9.88
C SER A 33 17.86 -10.27 11.06
N GLN A 34 18.48 -9.58 12.01
CA GLN A 34 17.76 -9.00 13.16
C GLN A 34 16.89 -7.80 12.74
N GLY A 35 17.41 -6.93 11.89
CA GLY A 35 16.65 -5.83 11.32
C GLY A 35 15.46 -6.32 10.50
N GLN A 36 15.65 -7.36 9.70
CA GLN A 36 14.55 -7.98 8.95
C GLN A 36 13.48 -8.57 9.89
N GLN A 37 13.89 -9.22 10.98
CA GLN A 37 12.94 -9.79 11.94
C GLN A 37 12.11 -8.69 12.62
N ARG A 38 12.78 -7.64 13.15
CA ARG A 38 12.08 -6.48 13.74
C ARG A 38 11.10 -5.85 12.75
N GLN A 39 11.50 -5.72 11.50
CA GLN A 39 10.63 -5.15 10.45
C GLN A 39 9.42 -6.04 10.17
N ARG A 40 9.57 -7.38 10.11
CA ARG A 40 8.44 -8.31 9.94
C ARG A 40 7.44 -8.21 11.09
N GLU A 41 7.93 -8.16 12.33
CA GLU A 41 7.09 -8.04 13.52
C GLU A 41 6.30 -6.72 13.53
N ARG A 42 6.97 -5.60 13.19
CA ARG A 42 6.32 -4.31 13.06
C ARG A 42 5.24 -4.33 11.99
N LEU A 43 5.55 -4.83 10.81
CA LEU A 43 4.60 -4.90 9.69
C LEU A 43 3.41 -5.82 10.02
N ALA A 44 3.63 -6.93 10.71
CA ALA A 44 2.55 -7.81 11.15
C ALA A 44 1.60 -7.09 12.12
N GLY A 45 2.15 -6.35 13.09
CA GLY A 45 1.37 -5.52 14.02
C GLY A 45 0.58 -4.42 13.32
N ASP A 46 1.22 -3.68 12.41
CA ASP A 46 0.57 -2.64 11.62
C ASP A 46 -0.52 -3.21 10.69
N GLY A 47 -0.27 -4.37 10.08
CA GLY A 47 -1.24 -5.07 9.25
C GLY A 47 -2.50 -5.48 10.04
N LEU A 48 -2.32 -5.96 11.27
CA LEU A 48 -3.43 -6.28 12.16
C LEU A 48 -4.18 -5.01 12.60
N ARG A 49 -3.47 -3.94 12.97
CA ARG A 49 -4.05 -2.63 13.29
C ARG A 49 -4.94 -2.14 12.15
N LEU A 50 -4.47 -2.23 10.91
CA LEU A 50 -5.24 -1.83 9.73
C LEU A 50 -6.51 -2.68 9.57
N ALA A 51 -6.41 -3.99 9.72
CA ALA A 51 -7.56 -4.89 9.60
C ALA A 51 -8.62 -4.60 10.67
N VAL A 52 -8.22 -4.37 11.91
CA VAL A 52 -9.11 -4.00 13.02
C VAL A 52 -9.78 -2.65 12.75
N LEU A 53 -9.01 -1.64 12.35
CA LEU A 53 -9.53 -0.31 12.05
C LEU A 53 -10.57 -0.36 10.92
N LEU A 54 -10.28 -1.04 9.82
CA LEU A 54 -11.22 -1.18 8.71
C LEU A 54 -12.50 -1.92 9.13
N SER A 55 -12.35 -3.00 9.89
CA SER A 55 -13.50 -3.79 10.38
C SER A 55 -14.41 -2.99 11.31
N ALA A 56 -13.84 -2.18 12.20
CA ALA A 56 -14.59 -1.30 13.11
C ALA A 56 -15.46 -0.27 12.35
N HIS A 57 -15.08 0.03 11.11
CA HIS A 57 -15.82 0.96 10.25
C HIS A 57 -16.62 0.25 9.13
N GLY A 58 -16.92 -1.04 9.27
CA GLY A 58 -17.76 -1.78 8.30
C GLY A 58 -17.07 -2.07 6.96
N LEU A 59 -15.75 -2.03 6.92
CA LEU A 59 -14.92 -2.38 5.76
C LEU A 59 -14.06 -3.61 6.08
N ALA A 60 -14.69 -4.67 6.60
CA ALA A 60 -13.98 -5.89 6.98
C ALA A 60 -13.17 -6.44 5.79
N PRO A 61 -11.86 -6.71 5.96
CA PRO A 61 -11.05 -7.28 4.90
C PRO A 61 -11.52 -8.68 4.50
N ALA A 62 -11.60 -8.92 3.19
CA ALA A 62 -11.81 -10.25 2.61
C ALA A 62 -10.50 -11.06 2.57
N GLY A 63 -9.36 -10.42 2.78
CA GLY A 63 -8.02 -11.01 2.82
C GLY A 63 -6.95 -9.93 2.88
N GLY A 64 -5.71 -10.34 3.09
CA GLY A 64 -4.61 -9.39 3.18
C GLY A 64 -3.26 -10.03 3.44
N THR A 65 -2.28 -9.18 3.63
CA THR A 65 -0.92 -9.51 4.06
C THR A 65 -0.51 -8.56 5.17
N ALA A 66 0.72 -8.69 5.67
CA ALA A 66 1.28 -7.71 6.61
C ALA A 66 1.41 -6.29 6.02
N LEU A 67 1.34 -6.14 4.69
CA LEU A 67 1.56 -4.85 4.01
C LEU A 67 0.27 -4.16 3.56
N PHE A 68 -0.81 -4.90 3.37
CA PHE A 68 -2.07 -4.36 2.87
C PHE A 68 -3.27 -5.27 3.16
N GLN A 69 -4.45 -4.68 3.16
CA GLN A 69 -5.73 -5.35 3.30
C GLN A 69 -6.57 -5.19 2.04
N LEU A 70 -7.27 -6.24 1.62
CA LEU A 70 -8.19 -6.24 0.49
C LEU A 70 -9.62 -6.19 1.03
N VAL A 71 -10.37 -5.18 0.60
CA VAL A 71 -11.77 -4.97 1.00
C VAL A 71 -12.67 -5.06 -0.22
N GLY A 72 -13.63 -5.96 -0.20
CA GLY A 72 -14.72 -6.00 -1.18
C GLY A 72 -15.83 -5.04 -0.81
N HIS A 73 -16.33 -4.23 -1.78
CA HIS A 73 -17.46 -3.34 -1.52
C HIS A 73 -18.23 -3.03 -2.81
N PRO A 74 -19.59 -3.08 -2.80
CA PRO A 74 -20.41 -2.79 -3.99
C PRO A 74 -20.09 -1.43 -4.63
N HIS A 75 -19.78 -0.43 -3.80
CA HIS A 75 -19.44 0.92 -4.22
C HIS A 75 -17.92 1.21 -4.20
N ALA A 76 -17.08 0.23 -4.55
CA ALA A 76 -15.61 0.38 -4.51
C ALA A 76 -15.10 1.59 -5.31
N VAL A 77 -15.69 1.89 -6.47
CA VAL A 77 -15.34 3.06 -7.29
C VAL A 77 -15.64 4.37 -6.55
N GLY A 78 -16.82 4.48 -5.93
CA GLY A 78 -17.21 5.66 -5.15
C GLY A 78 -16.32 5.86 -3.93
N LEU A 79 -16.03 4.78 -3.20
CA LEU A 79 -15.10 4.78 -2.06
C LEU A 79 -13.68 5.18 -2.48
N HIS A 80 -13.17 4.66 -3.60
CA HIS A 80 -11.88 5.07 -4.13
C HIS A 80 -11.82 6.58 -4.36
N GLY A 81 -12.83 7.16 -5.03
CA GLY A 81 -12.91 8.60 -5.24
C GLY A 81 -13.04 9.40 -3.94
N TYR A 82 -13.79 8.88 -2.96
CA TYR A 82 -13.92 9.49 -1.64
C TYR A 82 -12.58 9.60 -0.91
N PHE A 83 -11.81 8.51 -0.83
CA PHE A 83 -10.50 8.49 -0.18
C PHE A 83 -9.46 9.31 -0.96
N ALA A 84 -9.47 9.24 -2.31
CA ALA A 84 -8.55 10.00 -3.15
C ALA A 84 -8.67 11.52 -2.93
N ARG A 85 -9.90 12.05 -2.80
CA ARG A 85 -10.13 13.47 -2.47
C ARG A 85 -9.61 13.90 -1.09
N ARG A 86 -9.31 12.94 -0.20
CA ARG A 86 -8.72 13.16 1.13
C ARG A 86 -7.22 12.86 1.17
N GLY A 87 -6.59 12.71 0.00
CA GLY A 87 -5.17 12.41 -0.11
C GLY A 87 -4.82 10.97 0.28
N ILE A 88 -5.80 10.05 0.27
CA ILE A 88 -5.60 8.62 0.55
C ILE A 88 -5.79 7.85 -0.75
N LEU A 89 -4.68 7.52 -1.40
CA LEU A 89 -4.70 6.81 -2.67
C LEU A 89 -4.72 5.29 -2.44
N LEU A 90 -5.85 4.68 -2.74
CA LEU A 90 -6.04 3.24 -2.67
C LEU A 90 -5.83 2.59 -4.05
N ARG A 91 -5.55 1.31 -4.10
CA ARG A 91 -5.61 0.55 -5.35
C ARG A 91 -7.03 0.05 -5.57
N LEU A 92 -7.65 0.48 -6.67
CA LEU A 92 -8.96 0.01 -7.11
C LEU A 92 -8.81 -1.18 -8.06
N PHE A 93 -9.61 -2.22 -7.83
CA PHE A 93 -9.87 -3.33 -8.76
C PHE A 93 -11.35 -3.25 -9.14
N ALA A 94 -11.67 -2.51 -10.19
CA ALA A 94 -13.04 -2.15 -10.53
C ALA A 94 -13.92 -3.38 -10.88
N GLU A 95 -13.38 -4.33 -11.63
CA GLU A 95 -14.09 -5.54 -12.07
C GLU A 95 -14.49 -6.43 -10.88
N SER A 96 -13.60 -6.61 -9.91
CA SER A 96 -13.86 -7.40 -8.70
C SER A 96 -14.49 -6.59 -7.57
N ARG A 97 -14.74 -5.29 -7.78
CA ARG A 97 -15.28 -4.35 -6.78
C ARG A 97 -14.48 -4.37 -5.48
N CYS A 98 -13.16 -4.39 -5.60
CA CYS A 98 -12.27 -4.46 -4.44
C CYS A 98 -11.38 -3.21 -4.36
N LEU A 99 -11.01 -2.87 -3.12
CA LEU A 99 -10.05 -1.84 -2.77
C LEU A 99 -8.91 -2.48 -1.97
N ARG A 100 -7.67 -2.11 -2.29
CA ARG A 100 -6.51 -2.50 -1.49
C ARG A 100 -6.03 -1.29 -0.68
N PHE A 101 -6.10 -1.42 0.62
CA PHE A 101 -5.57 -0.48 1.58
C PHE A 101 -4.13 -0.87 1.93
N GLY A 102 -3.17 0.04 1.71
CA GLY A 102 -1.80 -0.11 2.19
C GLY A 102 -1.64 0.44 3.61
N LEU A 103 -0.53 0.11 4.26
CA LEU A 103 -0.21 0.66 5.56
C LEU A 103 0.08 2.17 5.46
N PRO A 104 -0.46 3.00 6.36
CA PRO A 104 0.01 4.38 6.52
C PRO A 104 1.49 4.41 6.91
N ALA A 105 2.22 5.42 6.42
CA ALA A 105 3.66 5.54 6.64
C ALA A 105 4.03 5.94 8.07
N ASP A 106 3.16 6.72 8.71
CA ASP A 106 3.36 7.34 10.02
C ASP A 106 2.03 7.52 10.77
N GLU A 107 2.11 7.99 12.00
CA GLU A 107 0.91 8.18 12.84
C GLU A 107 -0.03 9.27 12.28
N ALA A 108 0.48 10.28 11.61
CA ALA A 108 -0.36 11.28 10.93
C ALA A 108 -1.18 10.66 9.78
N GLY A 109 -0.59 9.70 9.06
CA GLY A 109 -1.28 8.88 8.06
C GLY A 109 -2.38 8.00 8.67
N TRP A 110 -2.13 7.40 9.83
CA TRP A 110 -3.12 6.62 10.58
C TRP A 110 -4.31 7.49 11.03
N GLN A 111 -4.05 8.66 11.61
CA GLN A 111 -5.08 9.60 12.03
C GLN A 111 -5.92 10.09 10.84
N ARG A 112 -5.28 10.40 9.71
CA ARG A 112 -5.99 10.79 8.47
C ARG A 112 -6.90 9.68 7.96
N LEU A 113 -6.42 8.43 7.98
CA LEU A 113 -7.23 7.28 7.57
C LEU A 113 -8.41 7.08 8.51
N GLU A 114 -8.20 7.12 9.82
CA GLU A 114 -9.24 6.97 10.83
C GLU A 114 -10.30 8.07 10.70
N GLN A 115 -9.89 9.33 10.57
CA GLN A 115 -10.81 10.45 10.36
C GLN A 115 -11.62 10.25 9.06
N ALA A 116 -10.98 9.85 7.96
CA ALA A 116 -11.69 9.60 6.72
C ALA A 116 -12.69 8.43 6.83
N LEU A 117 -12.40 7.43 7.64
CA LEU A 117 -13.31 6.33 7.92
C LEU A 117 -14.51 6.78 8.77
N GLN A 118 -14.29 7.62 9.78
CA GLN A 118 -15.34 8.18 10.63
C GLN A 118 -16.31 9.10 9.87
N GLU A 119 -15.75 9.95 8.99
CA GLU A 119 -16.53 10.91 8.18
C GLU A 119 -17.16 10.26 6.93
N ARG A 120 -16.93 8.99 6.70
CA ARG A 120 -17.40 8.29 5.51
C ARG A 120 -18.93 8.26 5.47
N PRO A 121 -19.58 8.72 4.37
CA PRO A 121 -21.01 8.60 4.21
C PRO A 121 -21.43 7.13 4.23
N ALA A 122 -22.59 6.85 4.79
CA ALA A 122 -23.18 5.52 4.72
C ALA A 122 -23.49 5.18 3.25
N TRP A 123 -22.80 4.19 2.73
CA TRP A 123 -23.10 3.64 1.41
C TRP A 123 -23.98 2.40 1.62
N PRO A 124 -25.18 2.36 1.05
CA PRO A 124 -26.01 1.17 1.16
C PRO A 124 -25.27 -0.06 0.60
N LEU A 125 -25.42 -1.19 1.27
CA LEU A 125 -24.84 -2.48 0.83
C LEU A 125 -25.50 -2.96 -0.47
#